data_052d97fe85c3533e5d50e3ca851cde2b
#
_entry.id   052d97fe85c3533e5d50e3ca851cde2b
#
_cell.length_a   1.000
_cell.length_b   1.000
_cell.length_c   1.000
_cell.angle_alpha   90.00
_cell.angle_beta   90.00
_cell.angle_gamma   90.00
#
_symmetry.space_group_name_H-M   'P 1'
#
loop_
_entity.id
_entity.type
_entity.pdbx_description
1 polymer ?
#
loop_
_entity_poly.entity_id
_entity_poly.type
_entity_poly.pdbx_seq_one_letter_code
_entity_poly.pdbx_strand_id
1 'polypeptide(L)'
;MIGRHSRVTAMAIALALAVASGAQAADRIRIAAQKTGTLAWELDIIRAHGLDKAANLDIQVVELATTEAGKIALRSGAADMIVSDWLWVARERALGDALVFYPYTSTLGAVMVPANSAVAGLPDLKGKKLAIAGGALDKSWLMLQAVARRDGLDLNSQATIVYGAPPLLSEKALQRENDATLTFWNFCAELEGKGFKRAIDMEAIERRLGADGPVAMVGYAFDAGWAAKNRSAVARYLDAAAKAKDILAQSPAEWESLARRIGVTDKQGLEIYRQRYSEGIPRRPIAQEANDARALYRVLAEIGGTSLVGPARELDRGAFYDPGTID
;
A
#
# COMPACT_ATOMS: atom_id res chain seq x y z
N MET A 1 53.03 18.34 -56.27
CA MET A 1 51.62 17.94 -56.21
C MET A 1 51.42 17.03 -54.99
N ILE A 2 51.42 17.57 -53.81
CA ILE A 2 51.12 16.85 -52.56
C ILE A 2 50.29 17.82 -51.72
N GLY A 3 49.02 17.55 -51.46
CA GLY A 3 48.30 18.40 -50.54
C GLY A 3 46.78 18.55 -50.73
N ARG A 4 46.05 17.49 -51.12
CA ARG A 4 44.57 17.58 -51.17
C ARG A 4 43.78 16.42 -50.52
N HIS A 5 44.46 15.37 -50.09
CA HIS A 5 43.77 14.20 -49.48
C HIS A 5 43.72 14.18 -47.95
N SER A 6 44.50 15.04 -47.24
CA SER A 6 44.56 15.05 -45.78
C SER A 6 43.42 15.81 -45.08
N ARG A 7 42.66 16.65 -45.80
CA ARG A 7 41.59 17.45 -45.16
C ARG A 7 40.22 16.79 -45.12
N VAL A 8 39.99 15.79 -45.99
CA VAL A 8 38.70 15.09 -46.02
C VAL A 8 38.60 13.99 -44.97
N THR A 9 39.74 13.38 -44.62
CA THR A 9 39.76 12.30 -43.59
C THR A 9 39.61 12.85 -42.16
N ALA A 10 40.08 14.05 -41.88
CA ALA A 10 39.95 14.68 -40.57
C ALA A 10 38.49 15.13 -40.26
N MET A 11 37.71 15.47 -41.29
CA MET A 11 36.33 15.94 -41.12
C MET A 11 35.35 14.78 -40.93
N ALA A 12 35.64 13.57 -41.45
CA ALA A 12 34.83 12.38 -41.25
C ALA A 12 34.96 11.78 -39.83
N ILE A 13 36.14 11.91 -39.20
CA ILE A 13 36.40 11.45 -37.82
C ILE A 13 35.73 12.38 -36.80
N ALA A 14 35.66 13.69 -37.03
CA ALA A 14 35.00 14.67 -36.17
C ALA A 14 33.46 14.51 -36.16
N LEU A 15 32.86 14.03 -37.27
CA LEU A 15 31.40 13.81 -37.35
C LEU A 15 30.96 12.47 -36.74
N ALA A 16 31.85 11.49 -36.61
CA ALA A 16 31.56 10.20 -35.95
C ALA A 16 31.60 10.28 -34.41
N LEU A 17 32.24 11.28 -33.84
CA LEU A 17 32.32 11.51 -32.37
C LEU A 17 31.15 12.32 -31.83
N ALA A 18 30.31 12.93 -32.65
CA ALA A 18 29.18 13.75 -32.25
C ALA A 18 27.87 12.97 -32.03
N VAL A 19 27.83 11.67 -32.27
CA VAL A 19 26.61 10.83 -32.14
C VAL A 19 26.75 9.78 -31.04
N ALA A 20 27.72 9.90 -30.15
CA ALA A 20 27.65 9.26 -28.86
C ALA A 20 26.68 10.07 -27.98
N SER A 21 25.39 10.07 -28.33
CA SER A 21 24.31 10.40 -27.39
C SER A 21 24.52 9.48 -26.20
N GLY A 22 25.16 9.99 -25.14
CA GLY A 22 25.39 9.22 -23.92
C GLY A 22 24.06 8.63 -23.48
N ALA A 23 23.88 7.34 -23.65
CA ALA A 23 22.81 6.63 -22.96
C ALA A 23 23.00 6.92 -21.48
N GLN A 24 22.21 7.84 -20.92
CA GLN A 24 22.25 8.16 -19.50
C GLN A 24 21.94 6.85 -18.78
N ALA A 25 22.84 6.44 -17.89
CA ALA A 25 22.62 5.24 -17.08
C ALA A 25 21.26 5.33 -16.39
N ALA A 26 20.52 4.22 -16.35
CA ALA A 26 19.23 4.18 -15.69
C ALA A 26 19.39 4.52 -14.20
N ASP A 27 18.50 5.36 -13.68
CA ASP A 27 18.50 5.69 -12.26
C ASP A 27 18.08 4.47 -11.44
N ARG A 28 18.89 4.15 -10.43
CA ARG A 28 18.64 2.99 -9.57
C ARG A 28 17.72 3.35 -8.42
N ILE A 29 16.70 2.49 -8.19
CA ILE A 29 15.83 2.55 -7.02
C ILE A 29 15.76 1.15 -6.40
N ARG A 30 16.12 1.02 -5.12
CA ARG A 30 16.02 -0.22 -4.35
C ARG A 30 14.70 -0.24 -3.59
N ILE A 31 13.82 -1.19 -3.92
CA ILE A 31 12.49 -1.30 -3.31
C ILE A 31 12.43 -2.58 -2.49
N ALA A 32 12.22 -2.45 -1.18
CA ALA A 32 11.99 -3.61 -0.34
C ALA A 32 10.52 -4.02 -0.37
N ALA A 33 10.26 -5.25 -0.77
CA ALA A 33 8.93 -5.81 -0.93
C ALA A 33 8.80 -7.18 -0.26
N GLN A 34 7.65 -7.45 0.33
CA GLN A 34 7.31 -8.79 0.77
C GLN A 34 7.00 -9.68 -0.42
N LYS A 35 7.54 -10.89 -0.45
CA LYS A 35 7.33 -11.86 -1.54
C LYS A 35 5.85 -12.14 -1.82
N THR A 36 5.02 -12.16 -0.78
CA THR A 36 3.57 -12.42 -0.85
C THR A 36 2.72 -11.14 -0.75
N GLY A 37 3.36 -9.96 -0.69
CA GLY A 37 2.66 -8.68 -0.60
C GLY A 37 2.15 -8.19 -1.95
N THR A 38 1.14 -7.33 -1.92
CA THR A 38 0.51 -6.77 -3.13
C THR A 38 1.45 -5.87 -3.95
N LEU A 39 2.47 -5.27 -3.31
CA LEU A 39 3.52 -4.54 -4.03
C LEU A 39 4.28 -5.44 -5.01
N ALA A 40 4.46 -6.73 -4.67
CA ALA A 40 5.13 -7.66 -5.58
C ALA A 40 4.35 -7.85 -6.90
N TRP A 41 3.01 -7.79 -6.86
CA TRP A 41 2.17 -7.86 -8.06
C TRP A 41 2.40 -6.65 -8.97
N GLU A 42 2.44 -5.46 -8.39
CA GLU A 42 2.72 -4.21 -9.12
C GLU A 42 4.12 -4.26 -9.77
N LEU A 43 5.14 -4.69 -9.02
CA LEU A 43 6.51 -4.80 -9.53
C LEU A 43 6.63 -5.84 -10.64
N ASP A 44 5.87 -6.95 -10.57
CA ASP A 44 5.80 -7.93 -11.65
C ASP A 44 5.20 -7.32 -12.93
N ILE A 45 4.13 -6.53 -12.81
CA ILE A 45 3.51 -5.83 -13.96
C ILE A 45 4.45 -4.76 -14.52
N ILE A 46 5.10 -3.97 -13.68
CA ILE A 46 6.09 -2.99 -14.12
C ILE A 46 7.15 -3.67 -14.98
N ARG A 47 7.67 -4.82 -14.54
CA ARG A 47 8.71 -5.57 -15.26
C ARG A 47 8.16 -6.23 -16.52
N ALA A 48 7.00 -6.88 -16.45
CA ALA A 48 6.39 -7.60 -17.58
C ALA A 48 6.07 -6.67 -18.74
N HIS A 49 5.65 -5.44 -18.45
CA HIS A 49 5.32 -4.41 -19.45
C HIS A 49 6.49 -3.47 -19.78
N GLY A 50 7.68 -3.69 -19.18
CA GLY A 50 8.87 -2.87 -19.42
C GLY A 50 8.71 -1.41 -19.00
N LEU A 51 7.83 -1.11 -18.03
CA LEU A 51 7.56 0.25 -17.58
C LEU A 51 8.77 0.87 -16.86
N ASP A 52 9.59 0.04 -16.21
CA ASP A 52 10.89 0.41 -15.63
C ASP A 52 11.86 0.90 -16.70
N LYS A 53 12.00 0.13 -17.79
CA LYS A 53 12.88 0.48 -18.92
C LYS A 53 12.38 1.73 -19.63
N ALA A 54 11.06 1.83 -19.88
CA ALA A 54 10.45 3.00 -20.50
C ALA A 54 10.64 4.26 -19.66
N ALA A 55 10.69 4.10 -18.32
CA ALA A 55 10.97 5.15 -17.37
C ALA A 55 12.47 5.42 -17.17
N ASN A 56 13.40 4.72 -17.85
CA ASN A 56 14.84 4.75 -17.61
C ASN A 56 15.21 4.52 -16.14
N LEU A 57 14.63 3.47 -15.53
CA LEU A 57 14.85 3.06 -14.15
C LEU A 57 15.46 1.66 -14.08
N ASP A 58 16.42 1.47 -13.16
CA ASP A 58 16.92 0.17 -12.67
C ASP A 58 16.26 -0.14 -11.32
N ILE A 59 15.11 -0.81 -11.36
CA ILE A 59 14.37 -1.17 -10.14
C ILE A 59 14.94 -2.47 -9.56
N GLN A 60 15.60 -2.36 -8.42
CA GLN A 60 16.15 -3.48 -7.67
C GLN A 60 15.22 -3.87 -6.53
N VAL A 61 14.67 -5.08 -6.60
CA VAL A 61 13.75 -5.58 -5.58
C VAL A 61 14.54 -6.30 -4.49
N VAL A 62 14.42 -5.83 -3.26
CA VAL A 62 14.94 -6.48 -2.04
C VAL A 62 13.80 -7.27 -1.42
N GLU A 63 13.80 -8.59 -1.65
CA GLU A 63 12.75 -9.44 -1.08
C GLU A 63 12.93 -9.65 0.42
N LEU A 64 11.88 -9.42 1.18
CA LEU A 64 11.87 -9.54 2.64
C LEU A 64 10.67 -10.36 3.11
N ALA A 65 10.82 -10.97 4.29
CA ALA A 65 9.79 -11.83 4.85
C ALA A 65 8.68 -11.04 5.58
N THR A 66 9.01 -9.88 6.17
CA THR A 66 8.09 -9.12 7.04
C THR A 66 8.17 -7.63 6.77
N THR A 67 7.11 -6.91 7.13
CA THR A 67 7.08 -5.43 7.09
C THR A 67 8.17 -4.82 7.98
N GLU A 68 8.43 -5.40 9.14
CA GLU A 68 9.45 -4.89 10.06
C GLU A 68 10.87 -4.99 9.46
N ALA A 69 11.16 -6.08 8.73
CA ALA A 69 12.43 -6.19 7.99
C ALA A 69 12.54 -5.07 6.92
N GLY A 70 11.42 -4.69 6.29
CA GLY A 70 11.36 -3.56 5.36
C GLY A 70 11.71 -2.23 6.03
N LYS A 71 11.14 -1.94 7.17
CA LYS A 71 11.43 -0.75 7.96
C LYS A 71 12.91 -0.66 8.35
N ILE A 72 13.49 -1.79 8.76
CA ILE A 72 14.94 -1.89 9.06
C ILE A 72 15.77 -1.63 7.79
N ALA A 73 15.40 -2.22 6.65
CA ALA A 73 16.10 -2.02 5.38
C ALA A 73 16.08 -0.56 4.93
N LEU A 74 14.95 0.14 5.07
CA LEU A 74 14.85 1.56 4.76
C LEU A 74 15.75 2.41 5.68
N ARG A 75 15.66 2.20 7.00
CA ARG A 75 16.45 2.96 7.99
C ARG A 75 17.96 2.71 7.88
N SER A 76 18.38 1.51 7.50
CA SER A 76 19.80 1.17 7.29
C SER A 76 20.32 1.61 5.92
N GLY A 77 19.48 2.14 5.03
CA GLY A 77 19.85 2.48 3.66
C GLY A 77 20.07 1.25 2.76
N ALA A 78 19.61 0.05 3.15
CA ALA A 78 19.62 -1.14 2.30
C ALA A 78 18.52 -1.10 1.24
N ALA A 79 17.45 -0.33 1.47
CA ALA A 79 16.42 -0.01 0.51
C ALA A 79 16.17 1.51 0.47
N ASP A 80 15.69 2.02 -0.65
CA ASP A 80 15.34 3.42 -0.84
C ASP A 80 13.85 3.67 -0.61
N MET A 81 13.03 2.65 -0.81
CA MET A 81 11.56 2.71 -0.70
C MET A 81 11.00 1.40 -0.18
N ILE A 82 9.94 1.50 0.62
CA ILE A 82 9.13 0.38 1.12
C ILE A 82 7.65 0.71 1.01
N VAL A 83 6.78 -0.28 1.22
CA VAL A 83 5.37 -0.04 1.53
C VAL A 83 5.17 -0.15 3.05
N SER A 84 4.59 0.90 3.65
CA SER A 84 4.28 0.98 5.07
C SER A 84 3.03 1.87 5.28
N ASP A 85 2.73 2.24 6.51
CA ASP A 85 1.62 3.14 6.84
C ASP A 85 2.11 4.51 7.33
N TRP A 86 1.25 5.52 7.17
CA TRP A 86 1.59 6.88 7.60
C TRP A 86 1.63 7.05 9.13
N LEU A 87 1.06 6.12 9.93
CA LEU A 87 1.24 6.13 11.39
C LEU A 87 2.69 5.87 11.77
N TRP A 88 3.30 4.86 11.12
CA TRP A 88 4.73 4.60 11.29
C TRP A 88 5.58 5.78 10.82
N VAL A 89 5.28 6.35 9.64
CA VAL A 89 5.98 7.55 9.15
C VAL A 89 5.86 8.71 10.15
N ALA A 90 4.67 8.97 10.69
CA ALA A 90 4.47 10.02 11.68
C ALA A 90 5.29 9.78 12.96
N ARG A 91 5.33 8.52 13.43
CA ARG A 91 6.12 8.15 14.61
C ARG A 91 7.62 8.37 14.40
N GLU A 92 8.17 7.92 13.28
CA GLU A 92 9.59 8.09 12.97
C GLU A 92 9.95 9.56 12.77
N ARG A 93 9.06 10.35 12.13
CA ARG A 93 9.24 11.82 12.02
C ARG A 93 9.29 12.49 13.38
N ALA A 94 8.44 12.09 14.31
CA ALA A 94 8.47 12.62 15.68
C ALA A 94 9.74 12.23 16.46
N LEU A 95 10.47 11.19 16.00
CA LEU A 95 11.76 10.76 16.53
C LEU A 95 12.95 11.40 15.79
N GLY A 96 12.71 12.20 14.75
CA GLY A 96 13.70 12.96 14.00
C GLY A 96 14.05 12.42 12.62
N ASP A 97 13.47 11.29 12.20
CA ASP A 97 13.68 10.75 10.85
C ASP A 97 12.85 11.54 9.83
N ALA A 98 13.44 11.92 8.70
CA ALA A 98 12.77 12.70 7.65
C ALA A 98 12.01 11.83 6.65
N LEU A 99 11.19 10.88 7.14
CA LEU A 99 10.40 10.00 6.27
C LEU A 99 9.19 10.73 5.68
N VAL A 100 8.82 10.35 4.46
CA VAL A 100 7.61 10.81 3.78
C VAL A 100 6.82 9.62 3.24
N PHE A 101 5.54 9.85 3.00
CA PHE A 101 4.55 8.87 2.58
C PHE A 101 3.88 9.31 1.28
N TYR A 102 3.73 8.38 0.33
CA TYR A 102 2.92 8.57 -0.87
C TYR A 102 1.86 7.47 -0.99
N PRO A 103 0.58 7.76 -1.25
CA PRO A 103 -0.52 6.78 -1.27
C PRO A 103 -0.26 5.59 -2.20
N TYR A 104 -0.44 4.36 -1.68
CA TYR A 104 -0.33 3.11 -2.43
C TYR A 104 -1.69 2.44 -2.62
N THR A 105 -2.47 2.28 -1.54
CA THR A 105 -3.82 1.72 -1.58
C THR A 105 -4.69 2.29 -0.48
N SER A 106 -5.95 2.60 -0.82
CA SER A 106 -6.98 3.03 0.13
C SER A 106 -7.84 1.88 0.65
N THR A 107 -7.71 0.68 0.10
CA THR A 107 -8.46 -0.49 0.57
C THR A 107 -7.83 -1.08 1.83
N LEU A 108 -8.58 -1.10 2.94
CA LEU A 108 -8.15 -1.70 4.21
C LEU A 108 -8.66 -3.14 4.37
N GLY A 109 -9.93 -3.33 4.21
CA GLY A 109 -10.60 -4.61 4.43
C GLY A 109 -12.00 -4.44 4.98
N ALA A 110 -12.51 -5.47 5.67
CA ALA A 110 -13.88 -5.50 6.17
C ALA A 110 -14.03 -6.51 7.32
N VAL A 111 -15.12 -6.40 8.05
CA VAL A 111 -15.64 -7.50 8.87
C VAL A 111 -16.38 -8.45 7.95
N MET A 112 -15.80 -9.63 7.76
CA MET A 112 -16.32 -10.70 6.91
C MET A 112 -17.18 -11.67 7.72
N VAL A 113 -18.30 -12.07 7.15
CA VAL A 113 -19.20 -13.07 7.75
C VAL A 113 -19.69 -14.04 6.68
N PRO A 114 -20.11 -15.25 7.04
CA PRO A 114 -20.79 -16.14 6.09
C PRO A 114 -21.96 -15.46 5.38
N ALA A 115 -22.22 -15.78 4.10
CA ALA A 115 -23.30 -15.16 3.33
C ALA A 115 -24.67 -15.24 4.00
N ASN A 116 -24.95 -16.35 4.70
CA ASN A 116 -26.19 -16.60 5.45
C ASN A 116 -26.17 -16.05 6.88
N SER A 117 -25.13 -15.34 7.32
CA SER A 117 -25.07 -14.74 8.65
C SER A 117 -26.08 -13.60 8.78
N ALA A 118 -26.70 -13.52 9.96
CA ALA A 118 -27.56 -12.41 10.36
C ALA A 118 -26.79 -11.14 10.74
N VAL A 119 -25.47 -11.22 10.92
CA VAL A 119 -24.64 -10.05 11.22
C VAL A 119 -24.61 -9.12 10.02
N ALA A 120 -25.10 -7.89 10.20
CA ALA A 120 -25.17 -6.84 9.19
C ALA A 120 -24.52 -5.51 9.62
N GLY A 121 -24.18 -5.37 10.92
CA GLY A 121 -23.61 -4.13 11.44
C GLY A 121 -22.97 -4.30 12.83
N LEU A 122 -22.49 -3.19 13.38
CA LEU A 122 -21.82 -3.16 14.68
C LEU A 122 -22.63 -3.74 15.83
N PRO A 123 -23.96 -3.45 15.98
CA PRO A 123 -24.75 -3.96 17.09
C PRO A 123 -24.82 -5.49 17.11
N ASP A 124 -24.76 -6.11 15.93
CA ASP A 124 -24.88 -7.57 15.79
C ASP A 124 -23.62 -8.33 16.23
N LEU A 125 -22.51 -7.61 16.46
CA LEU A 125 -21.26 -8.19 16.96
C LEU A 125 -21.32 -8.50 18.46
N LYS A 126 -22.33 -8.00 19.19
CA LYS A 126 -22.52 -8.31 20.60
C LYS A 126 -22.73 -9.82 20.79
N GLY A 127 -21.95 -10.40 21.71
CA GLY A 127 -21.96 -11.83 22.04
C GLY A 127 -21.31 -12.71 20.95
N LYS A 128 -20.75 -12.14 19.90
CA LYS A 128 -20.10 -12.89 18.82
C LYS A 128 -18.64 -13.12 19.06
N LYS A 129 -18.11 -14.19 18.46
CA LYS A 129 -16.68 -14.44 18.40
C LYS A 129 -16.11 -13.71 17.18
N LEU A 130 -15.41 -12.60 17.44
CA LEU A 130 -14.82 -11.73 16.43
C LEU A 130 -13.32 -11.95 16.34
N ALA A 131 -12.86 -12.48 15.23
CA ALA A 131 -11.44 -12.63 14.93
C ALA A 131 -10.88 -11.35 14.31
N ILE A 132 -9.69 -10.93 14.75
CA ILE A 132 -9.02 -9.69 14.33
C ILE A 132 -7.64 -10.02 13.75
N ALA A 133 -7.43 -9.73 12.48
CA ALA A 133 -6.13 -9.83 11.84
C ALA A 133 -5.20 -8.69 12.29
N GLY A 134 -3.94 -9.00 12.55
CA GLY A 134 -2.91 -7.99 12.88
C GLY A 134 -2.75 -7.68 14.37
N GLY A 135 -3.72 -8.03 15.23
CA GLY A 135 -3.60 -7.87 16.69
C GLY A 135 -4.27 -6.64 17.27
N ALA A 136 -4.02 -6.39 18.57
CA ALA A 136 -4.74 -5.38 19.36
C ALA A 136 -4.51 -3.93 18.91
N LEU A 137 -3.40 -3.65 18.22
CA LEU A 137 -3.06 -2.33 17.68
C LEU A 137 -3.30 -2.25 16.16
N ASP A 138 -4.03 -3.21 15.56
CA ASP A 138 -4.42 -3.09 14.16
C ASP A 138 -5.31 -1.87 13.94
N LYS A 139 -5.03 -1.13 12.88
CA LYS A 139 -5.67 0.16 12.57
C LYS A 139 -7.17 0.01 12.35
N SER A 140 -7.57 -1.01 11.59
CA SER A 140 -8.97 -1.28 11.29
C SER A 140 -9.74 -1.65 12.57
N TRP A 141 -9.11 -2.45 13.44
CA TRP A 141 -9.68 -2.79 14.75
C TRP A 141 -9.86 -1.57 15.64
N LEU A 142 -8.86 -0.70 15.75
CA LEU A 142 -8.94 0.53 16.54
C LEU A 142 -10.02 1.48 16.02
N MET A 143 -10.12 1.65 14.70
CA MET A 143 -11.18 2.46 14.08
C MET A 143 -12.57 1.86 14.33
N LEU A 144 -12.71 0.53 14.21
CA LEU A 144 -13.97 -0.16 14.50
C LEU A 144 -14.40 0.05 15.96
N GLN A 145 -13.46 -0.07 16.91
CA GLN A 145 -13.71 0.21 18.33
C GLN A 145 -14.13 1.68 18.56
N ALA A 146 -13.46 2.63 17.88
CA ALA A 146 -13.79 4.04 18.03
C ALA A 146 -15.24 4.33 17.61
N VAL A 147 -15.68 3.77 16.48
CA VAL A 147 -17.07 3.92 16.02
C VAL A 147 -18.02 3.18 16.95
N ALA A 148 -17.71 1.96 17.38
CA ALA A 148 -18.54 1.20 18.30
C ALA A 148 -18.77 1.97 19.63
N ARG A 149 -17.72 2.55 20.21
CA ARG A 149 -17.83 3.38 21.42
C ARG A 149 -18.73 4.61 21.24
N ARG A 150 -18.66 5.27 20.08
CA ARG A 150 -19.58 6.38 19.74
C ARG A 150 -21.04 5.94 19.71
N ASP A 151 -21.29 4.67 19.35
CA ASP A 151 -22.62 4.06 19.34
C ASP A 151 -23.02 3.44 20.71
N GLY A 152 -22.20 3.63 21.74
CA GLY A 152 -22.46 3.07 23.08
C GLY A 152 -22.12 1.59 23.21
N LEU A 153 -21.33 1.02 22.28
CA LEU A 153 -20.90 -0.37 22.29
C LEU A 153 -19.43 -0.48 22.72
N ASP A 154 -19.15 -1.33 23.69
CA ASP A 154 -17.79 -1.74 24.01
C ASP A 154 -17.53 -3.17 23.52
N LEU A 155 -16.96 -3.28 22.31
CA LEU A 155 -16.68 -4.57 21.70
C LEU A 155 -15.70 -5.43 22.49
N ASN A 156 -14.77 -4.82 23.27
CA ASN A 156 -13.83 -5.58 24.08
C ASN A 156 -14.51 -6.37 25.20
N SER A 157 -15.58 -5.80 25.79
CA SER A 157 -16.34 -6.45 26.87
C SER A 157 -17.57 -7.20 26.35
N GLN A 158 -18.08 -6.84 25.17
CA GLN A 158 -19.36 -7.37 24.65
C GLN A 158 -19.21 -8.41 23.53
N ALA A 159 -17.98 -8.66 23.04
CA ALA A 159 -17.67 -9.71 22.07
C ALA A 159 -16.51 -10.58 22.56
N THR A 160 -16.36 -11.77 22.04
CA THR A 160 -15.18 -12.61 22.28
C THR A 160 -14.13 -12.30 21.23
N ILE A 161 -13.06 -11.58 21.60
CA ILE A 161 -12.03 -11.13 20.66
C ILE A 161 -10.91 -12.18 20.57
N VAL A 162 -10.53 -12.54 19.32
CA VAL A 162 -9.42 -13.45 19.03
C VAL A 162 -8.48 -12.80 18.03
N TYR A 163 -7.21 -12.67 18.38
CA TYR A 163 -6.18 -12.12 17.49
C TYR A 163 -5.41 -13.23 16.79
N GLY A 164 -4.99 -12.98 15.54
CA GLY A 164 -4.19 -13.94 14.79
C GLY A 164 -3.64 -13.41 13.48
N ALA A 165 -2.77 -14.21 12.87
CA ALA A 165 -2.28 -13.93 11.53
C ALA A 165 -3.42 -14.07 10.49
N PRO A 166 -3.49 -13.19 9.48
CA PRO A 166 -4.57 -13.20 8.51
C PRO A 166 -4.83 -14.55 7.84
N PRO A 167 -3.81 -15.30 7.35
CA PRO A 167 -4.07 -16.62 6.74
C PRO A 167 -4.73 -17.61 7.70
N LEU A 168 -4.26 -17.67 8.95
CA LEU A 168 -4.83 -18.54 9.97
C LEU A 168 -6.30 -18.18 10.27
N LEU A 169 -6.60 -16.89 10.34
CA LEU A 169 -7.96 -16.43 10.62
C LEU A 169 -8.90 -16.66 9.43
N SER A 170 -8.41 -16.60 8.18
CA SER A 170 -9.17 -16.99 6.99
C SER A 170 -9.55 -18.48 7.03
N GLU A 171 -8.58 -19.35 7.35
CA GLU A 171 -8.86 -20.79 7.53
C GLU A 171 -9.92 -21.05 8.62
N LYS A 172 -9.77 -20.37 9.79
CA LYS A 172 -10.74 -20.48 10.88
C LYS A 172 -12.12 -19.95 10.49
N ALA A 173 -12.19 -18.90 9.70
CA ALA A 173 -13.47 -18.41 9.14
C ALA A 173 -14.13 -19.44 8.23
N LEU A 174 -13.37 -20.08 7.33
CA LEU A 174 -13.86 -21.15 6.45
C LEU A 174 -14.37 -22.37 7.24
N GLN A 175 -13.71 -22.70 8.36
CA GLN A 175 -14.11 -23.76 9.29
C GLN A 175 -15.28 -23.37 10.19
N ARG A 176 -15.81 -22.12 10.09
CA ARG A 176 -16.88 -21.58 10.93
C ARG A 176 -16.52 -21.52 12.43
N GLU A 177 -15.23 -21.41 12.75
CA GLU A 177 -14.78 -21.26 14.13
C GLU A 177 -14.95 -19.84 14.69
N ASN A 178 -15.19 -18.84 13.81
CA ASN A 178 -15.47 -17.46 14.15
C ASN A 178 -16.83 -17.06 13.56
N ASP A 179 -17.60 -16.24 14.31
CA ASP A 179 -18.85 -15.65 13.80
C ASP A 179 -18.60 -14.54 12.79
N ALA A 180 -17.52 -13.76 13.01
CA ALA A 180 -17.08 -12.66 12.17
C ALA A 180 -15.56 -12.58 12.18
N THR A 181 -14.97 -12.05 11.09
CA THR A 181 -13.52 -11.90 10.94
C THR A 181 -13.20 -10.54 10.32
N LEU A 182 -12.57 -9.65 11.09
CA LEU A 182 -11.96 -8.42 10.56
C LEU A 182 -10.60 -8.76 9.96
N THR A 183 -10.47 -8.59 8.65
CA THR A 183 -9.23 -8.95 7.96
C THR A 183 -8.90 -7.98 6.82
N PHE A 184 -7.71 -8.12 6.23
CA PHE A 184 -7.23 -7.23 5.18
C PHE A 184 -7.91 -7.51 3.85
N TRP A 185 -7.95 -6.53 2.97
CA TRP A 185 -8.73 -6.53 1.74
C TRP A 185 -8.51 -7.77 0.84
N ASN A 186 -7.27 -8.25 0.72
CA ASN A 186 -6.95 -9.41 -0.09
C ASN A 186 -7.51 -10.72 0.50
N PHE A 187 -7.52 -10.85 1.83
CA PHE A 187 -8.20 -11.96 2.51
C PHE A 187 -9.72 -11.81 2.49
N CYS A 188 -10.24 -10.57 2.48
CA CYS A 188 -11.65 -10.34 2.23
C CYS A 188 -12.05 -10.84 0.84
N ALA A 189 -11.26 -10.51 -0.20
CA ALA A 189 -11.49 -10.97 -1.56
C ALA A 189 -11.46 -12.51 -1.66
N GLU A 190 -10.53 -13.17 -0.98
CA GLU A 190 -10.50 -14.63 -0.88
C GLU A 190 -11.79 -15.20 -0.26
N LEU A 191 -12.20 -14.65 0.89
CA LEU A 191 -13.41 -15.09 1.58
C LEU A 191 -14.68 -14.81 0.76
N GLU A 192 -14.75 -13.69 0.03
CA GLU A 192 -15.86 -13.40 -0.90
C GLU A 192 -15.98 -14.50 -1.97
N GLY A 193 -14.85 -14.92 -2.57
CA GLY A 193 -14.82 -16.05 -3.51
C GLY A 193 -15.25 -17.39 -2.89
N LYS A 194 -15.26 -17.50 -1.56
CA LYS A 194 -15.65 -18.67 -0.79
C LYS A 194 -17.03 -18.55 -0.12
N GLY A 195 -17.86 -17.60 -0.56
CA GLY A 195 -19.24 -17.44 -0.11
C GLY A 195 -19.40 -16.69 1.20
N PHE A 196 -18.48 -15.78 1.52
CA PHE A 196 -18.63 -14.80 2.58
C PHE A 196 -19.12 -13.46 2.01
N LYS A 197 -19.63 -12.60 2.89
CA LYS A 197 -20.01 -11.22 2.58
C LYS A 197 -19.33 -10.24 3.53
N ARG A 198 -19.14 -9.01 3.09
CA ARG A 198 -18.75 -7.88 3.93
C ARG A 198 -19.95 -7.44 4.74
N ALA A 199 -19.91 -7.57 6.06
CA ALA A 199 -20.93 -7.07 6.97
C ALA A 199 -20.67 -5.60 7.35
N ILE A 200 -19.38 -5.23 7.52
CA ILE A 200 -18.96 -3.87 7.84
C ILE A 200 -17.72 -3.57 7.01
N ASP A 201 -17.85 -2.64 6.08
CA ASP A 201 -16.72 -2.16 5.28
C ASP A 201 -15.93 -1.09 6.03
N MET A 202 -14.59 -1.16 5.95
CA MET A 202 -13.75 -0.21 6.68
C MET A 202 -13.81 1.21 6.08
N GLU A 203 -14.11 1.39 4.81
CA GLU A 203 -14.35 2.71 4.23
C GLU A 203 -15.56 3.40 4.91
N ALA A 204 -16.63 2.65 5.18
CA ALA A 204 -17.77 3.19 5.91
C ALA A 204 -17.40 3.61 7.35
N ILE A 205 -16.49 2.89 7.99
CA ILE A 205 -15.95 3.24 9.31
C ILE A 205 -15.11 4.52 9.23
N GLU A 206 -14.22 4.65 8.22
CA GLU A 206 -13.42 5.87 7.99
C GLU A 206 -14.30 7.11 7.84
N ARG A 207 -15.37 7.02 7.03
CA ARG A 207 -16.34 8.12 6.84
C ARG A 207 -17.02 8.50 8.15
N ARG A 208 -17.40 7.53 8.98
CA ARG A 208 -17.97 7.79 10.31
C ARG A 208 -16.98 8.44 11.29
N LEU A 209 -15.69 8.29 11.04
CA LEU A 209 -14.62 8.93 11.83
C LEU A 209 -14.22 10.30 11.30
N GLY A 210 -14.79 10.75 10.19
CA GLY A 210 -14.63 12.10 9.65
C GLY A 210 -13.77 12.19 8.39
N ALA A 211 -13.53 11.09 7.70
CA ALA A 211 -12.95 11.12 6.37
C ALA A 211 -14.01 11.45 5.32
N ASP A 212 -13.69 12.33 4.37
CA ASP A 212 -14.58 12.69 3.25
C ASP A 212 -14.61 11.60 2.16
N GLY A 213 -13.57 10.75 2.12
CA GLY A 213 -13.46 9.66 1.16
C GLY A 213 -12.56 8.54 1.67
N PRO A 214 -12.31 7.52 0.83
CA PRO A 214 -11.40 6.44 1.18
C PRO A 214 -9.98 6.97 1.41
N VAL A 215 -9.35 6.56 2.52
CA VAL A 215 -8.03 7.05 2.91
C VAL A 215 -6.97 6.00 2.64
N ALA A 216 -5.92 6.38 1.92
CA ALA A 216 -4.78 5.51 1.72
C ALA A 216 -3.98 5.36 3.02
N MET A 217 -4.35 4.36 3.82
CA MET A 217 -3.62 4.02 5.07
C MET A 217 -2.25 3.42 4.79
N VAL A 218 -2.08 2.79 3.62
CA VAL A 218 -0.84 2.13 3.19
C VAL A 218 -0.27 2.89 1.99
N GLY A 219 1.03 3.19 2.04
CA GLY A 219 1.71 3.96 1.01
C GLY A 219 3.18 3.61 0.85
N TYR A 220 3.79 4.15 -0.17
CA TYR A 220 5.24 4.14 -0.31
C TYR A 220 5.84 5.07 0.74
N ALA A 221 6.79 4.55 1.49
CA ALA A 221 7.54 5.32 2.48
C ALA A 221 9.01 5.38 2.08
N PHE A 222 9.60 6.57 2.14
CA PHE A 222 10.99 6.83 1.75
C PHE A 222 11.51 8.08 2.47
N ASP A 223 12.83 8.29 2.45
CA ASP A 223 13.47 9.45 3.05
C ASP A 223 13.27 10.71 2.19
N ALA A 224 12.90 11.83 2.80
CA ALA A 224 12.66 13.11 2.10
C ALA A 224 13.94 13.68 1.46
N GLY A 225 15.08 13.54 2.13
CA GLY A 225 16.36 14.01 1.59
C GLY A 225 16.84 13.18 0.41
N TRP A 226 16.59 11.85 0.46
CA TRP A 226 16.81 10.98 -0.69
C TRP A 226 15.88 11.34 -1.86
N ALA A 227 14.59 11.54 -1.60
CA ALA A 227 13.62 11.94 -2.62
C ALA A 227 13.98 13.29 -3.28
N ALA A 228 14.44 14.27 -2.50
CA ALA A 228 14.87 15.56 -3.02
C ALA A 228 16.06 15.43 -3.99
N LYS A 229 17.02 14.54 -3.69
CA LYS A 229 18.17 14.26 -4.56
C LYS A 229 17.80 13.44 -5.80
N ASN A 230 16.72 12.64 -5.75
CA ASN A 230 16.30 11.72 -6.78
C ASN A 230 14.91 12.06 -7.35
N ARG A 231 14.48 13.34 -7.27
CA ARG A 231 13.13 13.82 -7.60
C ARG A 231 12.61 13.27 -8.92
N SER A 232 13.42 13.34 -9.98
CA SER A 232 13.05 12.86 -11.31
C SER A 232 12.85 11.34 -11.34
N ALA A 233 13.71 10.58 -10.67
CA ALA A 233 13.58 9.11 -10.60
C ALA A 233 12.34 8.71 -9.79
N VAL A 234 12.08 9.37 -8.66
CA VAL A 234 10.86 9.14 -7.85
C VAL A 234 9.60 9.44 -8.67
N ALA A 235 9.54 10.58 -9.37
CA ALA A 235 8.38 10.93 -10.20
C ALA A 235 8.13 9.88 -11.28
N ARG A 236 9.18 9.42 -11.99
CA ARG A 236 9.07 8.38 -13.02
C ARG A 236 8.68 7.02 -12.45
N TYR A 237 9.14 6.68 -11.24
CA TYR A 237 8.68 5.47 -10.55
C TYR A 237 7.19 5.55 -10.21
N LEU A 238 6.73 6.64 -9.62
CA LEU A 238 5.33 6.83 -9.25
C LEU A 238 4.40 6.79 -10.50
N ASP A 239 4.87 7.35 -11.64
CA ASP A 239 4.15 7.24 -12.92
C ASP A 239 4.12 5.78 -13.44
N ALA A 240 5.23 5.06 -13.38
CA ALA A 240 5.27 3.64 -13.76
C ALA A 240 4.36 2.79 -12.85
N ALA A 241 4.34 3.05 -11.55
CA ALA A 241 3.47 2.41 -10.58
C ALA A 241 1.99 2.71 -10.85
N ALA A 242 1.65 3.96 -11.19
CA ALA A 242 0.28 4.33 -11.57
C ALA A 242 -0.17 3.58 -12.84
N LYS A 243 0.69 3.51 -13.86
CA LYS A 243 0.42 2.73 -15.08
C LYS A 243 0.23 1.25 -14.79
N ALA A 244 1.05 0.66 -13.94
CA ALA A 244 0.90 -0.75 -13.53
C ALA A 244 -0.44 -0.99 -12.82
N LYS A 245 -0.87 -0.07 -11.95
CA LYS A 245 -2.18 -0.12 -11.30
C LYS A 245 -3.33 -0.03 -12.33
N ASP A 246 -3.22 0.83 -13.32
CA ASP A 246 -4.22 0.95 -14.39
C ASP A 246 -4.30 -0.33 -15.24
N ILE A 247 -3.17 -0.95 -15.56
CA ILE A 247 -3.12 -2.25 -16.25
C ILE A 247 -3.81 -3.32 -15.40
N LEU A 248 -3.49 -3.43 -14.11
CA LEU A 248 -4.14 -4.37 -13.20
C LEU A 248 -5.65 -4.12 -13.07
N ALA A 249 -6.09 -2.88 -13.05
CA ALA A 249 -7.51 -2.55 -12.97
C ALA A 249 -8.29 -2.96 -14.22
N GLN A 250 -7.66 -2.84 -15.41
CA GLN A 250 -8.34 -2.98 -16.70
C GLN A 250 -8.21 -4.37 -17.34
N SER A 251 -7.16 -5.15 -16.98
CA SER A 251 -6.83 -6.39 -17.66
C SER A 251 -7.08 -7.64 -16.79
N PRO A 252 -8.15 -8.41 -17.04
CA PRO A 252 -8.32 -9.72 -16.39
C PRO A 252 -7.17 -10.70 -16.67
N ALA A 253 -6.54 -10.61 -17.84
CA ALA A 253 -5.44 -11.50 -18.24
C ALA A 253 -4.21 -11.35 -17.33
N GLU A 254 -3.95 -10.15 -16.81
CA GLU A 254 -2.86 -9.95 -15.85
C GLU A 254 -3.11 -10.69 -14.54
N TRP A 255 -4.35 -10.78 -14.10
CA TRP A 255 -4.70 -11.55 -12.91
C TRP A 255 -4.56 -13.05 -13.12
N GLU A 256 -4.82 -13.55 -14.33
CA GLU A 256 -4.52 -14.94 -14.69
C GLU A 256 -2.99 -15.20 -14.63
N SER A 257 -2.16 -14.25 -15.03
CA SER A 257 -0.70 -14.35 -14.90
C SER A 257 -0.23 -14.39 -13.46
N LEU A 258 -0.89 -13.65 -12.57
CA LEU A 258 -0.61 -13.57 -11.13
C LEU A 258 -1.24 -14.69 -10.31
N ALA A 259 -2.10 -15.53 -10.91
CA ALA A 259 -2.90 -16.56 -10.22
C ALA A 259 -2.08 -17.43 -9.25
N ARG A 260 -0.90 -17.91 -9.69
CA ARG A 260 0.00 -18.73 -8.85
C ARG A 260 0.57 -17.96 -7.67
N ARG A 261 0.86 -16.67 -7.83
CA ARG A 261 1.39 -15.82 -6.76
C ARG A 261 0.31 -15.50 -5.73
N ILE A 262 -0.91 -15.29 -6.19
CA ILE A 262 -2.08 -14.97 -5.35
C ILE A 262 -2.59 -16.23 -4.64
N GLY A 263 -2.41 -17.42 -5.23
CA GLY A 263 -2.95 -18.68 -4.73
C GLY A 263 -4.42 -18.90 -5.10
N VAL A 264 -4.95 -18.14 -6.07
CA VAL A 264 -6.33 -18.24 -6.58
C VAL A 264 -6.26 -18.58 -8.06
N THR A 265 -6.94 -19.64 -8.49
CA THR A 265 -6.86 -20.14 -9.86
C THR A 265 -8.19 -20.09 -10.60
N ASP A 266 -9.30 -19.92 -9.89
CA ASP A 266 -10.62 -19.80 -10.51
C ASP A 266 -10.87 -18.36 -10.98
N LYS A 267 -11.54 -18.23 -12.12
CA LYS A 267 -11.78 -16.93 -12.77
C LYS A 267 -12.63 -15.99 -11.93
N GLN A 268 -13.60 -16.51 -11.19
CA GLN A 268 -14.48 -15.70 -10.34
C GLN A 268 -13.69 -15.12 -9.17
N GLY A 269 -12.84 -15.90 -8.53
CA GLY A 269 -11.97 -15.43 -7.46
C GLY A 269 -11.01 -14.35 -7.95
N LEU A 270 -10.36 -14.56 -9.11
CA LEU A 270 -9.45 -13.55 -9.69
C LEU A 270 -10.19 -12.26 -10.05
N GLU A 271 -11.43 -12.33 -10.53
CA GLU A 271 -12.24 -11.14 -10.83
C GLU A 271 -12.60 -10.36 -9.56
N ILE A 272 -12.91 -11.04 -8.45
CA ILE A 272 -13.12 -10.41 -7.14
C ILE A 272 -11.86 -9.67 -6.69
N TYR A 273 -10.68 -10.32 -6.80
CA TYR A 273 -9.40 -9.67 -6.48
C TYR A 273 -9.16 -8.42 -7.33
N ARG A 274 -9.39 -8.51 -8.65
CA ARG A 274 -9.25 -7.38 -9.58
C ARG A 274 -10.17 -6.22 -9.18
N GLN A 275 -11.44 -6.51 -8.90
CA GLN A 275 -12.41 -5.49 -8.49
C GLN A 275 -11.96 -4.81 -7.20
N ARG A 276 -11.63 -5.58 -6.15
CA ARG A 276 -11.22 -5.02 -4.85
C ARG A 276 -9.91 -4.25 -4.92
N TYR A 277 -8.97 -4.72 -5.74
CA TYR A 277 -7.74 -3.98 -6.02
C TYR A 277 -8.03 -2.64 -6.69
N SER A 278 -8.90 -2.63 -7.70
CA SER A 278 -9.27 -1.43 -8.47
C SER A 278 -9.96 -0.38 -7.61
N GLU A 279 -10.84 -0.80 -6.69
CA GLU A 279 -11.50 0.06 -5.71
C GLU A 279 -10.48 0.76 -4.79
N GLY A 280 -9.36 0.10 -4.50
CA GLY A 280 -8.31 0.62 -3.63
C GLY A 280 -7.27 1.52 -4.30
N ILE A 281 -7.32 1.75 -5.61
CA ILE A 281 -6.35 2.62 -6.28
C ILE A 281 -6.57 4.08 -5.85
N PRO A 282 -5.60 4.75 -5.20
CA PRO A 282 -5.74 6.13 -4.80
C PRO A 282 -5.87 7.05 -6.02
N ARG A 283 -6.92 7.86 -6.05
CA ARG A 283 -7.20 8.81 -7.15
C ARG A 283 -7.39 10.25 -6.67
N ARG A 284 -7.36 10.44 -5.36
CA ARG A 284 -7.62 11.73 -4.73
C ARG A 284 -6.36 12.60 -4.70
N PRO A 285 -6.50 13.94 -4.73
CA PRO A 285 -5.39 14.84 -4.52
C PRO A 285 -4.70 14.58 -3.16
N ILE A 286 -3.37 14.65 -3.13
CA ILE A 286 -2.57 14.39 -1.91
C ILE A 286 -3.01 15.27 -0.72
N ALA A 287 -3.39 16.52 -0.98
CA ALA A 287 -3.88 17.41 0.07
C ALA A 287 -5.17 16.90 0.74
N GLN A 288 -6.09 16.28 -0.02
CA GLN A 288 -7.31 15.69 0.53
C GLN A 288 -7.00 14.42 1.32
N GLU A 289 -6.16 13.52 0.77
CA GLU A 289 -5.66 12.33 1.47
C GLU A 289 -5.05 12.72 2.82
N ALA A 290 -4.16 13.71 2.83
CA ALA A 290 -3.49 14.19 4.03
C ALA A 290 -4.46 14.80 5.05
N ASN A 291 -5.52 15.47 4.62
CA ASN A 291 -6.53 16.04 5.51
C ASN A 291 -7.32 14.94 6.22
N ASP A 292 -7.82 13.96 5.47
CA ASP A 292 -8.58 12.84 6.02
C ASP A 292 -7.69 11.96 6.91
N ALA A 293 -6.44 11.71 6.49
CA ALA A 293 -5.47 11.00 7.31
C ALA A 293 -5.25 11.69 8.68
N ARG A 294 -5.22 13.04 8.72
CA ARG A 294 -5.13 13.78 9.99
C ARG A 294 -6.37 13.60 10.87
N ALA A 295 -7.57 13.54 10.27
CA ALA A 295 -8.79 13.29 11.02
C ALA A 295 -8.76 11.89 11.66
N LEU A 296 -8.39 10.86 10.89
CA LEU A 296 -8.24 9.49 11.40
C LEU A 296 -7.09 9.36 12.39
N TYR A 297 -5.98 10.06 12.17
CA TYR A 297 -4.82 10.04 13.08
C TYR A 297 -5.21 10.44 14.50
N ARG A 298 -5.99 11.51 14.68
CA ARG A 298 -6.44 11.97 16.01
C ARG A 298 -7.21 10.88 16.74
N VAL A 299 -8.12 10.21 16.06
CA VAL A 299 -8.88 9.08 16.61
C VAL A 299 -7.98 7.92 17.00
N LEU A 300 -7.06 7.55 16.10
CA LEU A 300 -6.12 6.44 16.32
C LEU A 300 -5.12 6.76 17.43
N ALA A 301 -4.65 8.01 17.54
CA ALA A 301 -3.77 8.45 18.61
C ALA A 301 -4.48 8.42 19.98
N GLU A 302 -5.76 8.80 20.02
CA GLU A 302 -6.56 8.75 21.24
C GLU A 302 -6.75 7.32 21.74
N ILE A 303 -7.13 6.40 20.84
CA ILE A 303 -7.48 5.03 21.24
C ILE A 303 -6.27 4.10 21.36
N GLY A 304 -5.26 4.25 20.50
CA GLY A 304 -4.04 3.43 20.47
C GLY A 304 -2.91 3.96 21.34
N GLY A 305 -3.00 5.25 21.74
CA GLY A 305 -2.02 5.91 22.59
C GLY A 305 -0.60 5.88 22.03
N THR A 306 0.36 6.10 22.92
CA THR A 306 1.80 6.13 22.58
C THR A 306 2.33 4.78 22.07
N SER A 307 1.66 3.68 22.37
CA SER A 307 2.01 2.36 21.83
C SER A 307 1.82 2.28 20.31
N LEU A 308 0.86 3.05 19.76
CA LEU A 308 0.60 3.11 18.33
C LEU A 308 1.40 4.23 17.66
N VAL A 309 1.27 5.46 18.17
CA VAL A 309 1.77 6.67 17.50
C VAL A 309 3.09 7.21 18.06
N GLY A 310 3.65 6.58 19.09
CA GLY A 310 4.86 7.08 19.76
C GLY A 310 4.62 8.47 20.37
N PRO A 311 5.61 9.38 20.31
CA PRO A 311 5.49 10.74 20.82
C PRO A 311 4.67 11.67 19.92
N ALA A 312 4.34 11.27 18.68
CA ALA A 312 3.58 12.07 17.73
C ALA A 312 2.12 12.21 18.18
N ARG A 313 1.68 13.41 18.51
CA ARG A 313 0.28 13.70 18.89
C ARG A 313 -0.60 14.06 17.71
N GLU A 314 0.02 14.55 16.62
CA GLU A 314 -0.63 14.95 15.40
C GLU A 314 0.16 14.42 14.20
N LEU A 315 -0.52 14.21 13.09
CA LEU A 315 0.12 13.86 11.83
C LEU A 315 0.79 15.11 11.27
N ASP A 316 2.13 15.07 11.17
CA ASP A 316 2.95 16.15 10.63
C ASP A 316 2.49 16.52 9.20
N ARG A 317 2.44 17.82 8.90
CA ARG A 317 2.01 18.33 7.58
C ARG A 317 2.92 17.89 6.44
N GLY A 318 4.20 17.72 6.71
CA GLY A 318 5.20 17.25 5.76
C GLY A 318 5.29 15.73 5.64
N ALA A 319 4.39 14.97 6.31
CA ALA A 319 4.40 13.51 6.23
C ALA A 319 3.99 12.97 4.85
N PHE A 320 3.17 13.71 4.09
CA PHE A 320 2.75 13.31 2.75
C PHE A 320 3.65 13.95 1.70
N TYR A 321 4.20 13.10 0.83
CA TYR A 321 4.99 13.54 -0.32
C TYR A 321 4.05 13.95 -1.45
N ASP A 322 4.19 15.18 -1.93
CA ASP A 322 3.49 15.67 -3.12
C ASP A 322 4.51 15.95 -4.23
N PRO A 323 4.53 15.14 -5.30
CA PRO A 323 5.48 15.34 -6.41
C PRO A 323 5.25 16.65 -7.17
N GLY A 324 4.07 17.29 -7.02
CA GLY A 324 3.73 18.57 -7.64
C GLY A 324 4.18 19.80 -6.85
N THR A 325 4.54 19.65 -5.58
CA THR A 325 5.06 20.77 -4.78
C THR A 325 6.54 21.03 -5.12
N ILE A 326 6.79 22.19 -5.68
CA ILE A 326 8.15 22.70 -5.90
C ILE A 326 8.51 23.49 -4.63
N ASP A 327 9.41 22.94 -3.81
CA ASP A 327 10.11 23.71 -2.78
C ASP A 327 11.29 24.45 -3.42
#